data_54f36e5c4b652f651548432db40d31ed
#
_entry.id   54f36e5c4b652f651548432db40d31ed
#
_cell.length_a   1.000
_cell.length_b   1.000
_cell.length_c   1.000
_cell.angle_alpha   90.00
_cell.angle_beta   90.00
_cell.angle_gamma   90.00
#
_symmetry.space_group_name_H-M   'P 1'
#
loop_
_entity.id
_entity.type
_entity.pdbx_description
1 polymer ?
#
loop_
_entity_poly.entity_id
_entity_poly.type
_entity_poly.pdbx_seq_one_letter_code
_entity_poly.pdbx_strand_id
1 'polypeptide(L)'
;MVKTSFAYNPTGITDESKNIRLSEVFNLMRAHGLIDKDSSLKEFLQVFSGESVTVRIAWTGSDNILHYLFDEWVNARKYVPKPRGGLWKTVAARFYYRGKDKDGVYCDEDYTADELRKTANPVNPSDDLEFILELLKPDLRTRRYGE
;
A
#
# COMPACT_ATOMS: atom_id res chain seq x y z
N MET A 1 20.33 4.37 -2.00
CA MET A 1 19.14 3.85 -1.31
C MET A 1 17.89 4.60 -1.77
N VAL A 2 16.87 3.86 -2.14
CA VAL A 2 15.60 4.46 -2.56
C VAL A 2 14.85 4.94 -1.32
N LYS A 3 14.49 6.23 -1.28
CA LYS A 3 13.81 6.84 -0.14
C LYS A 3 12.42 7.40 -0.50
N THR A 4 11.94 7.11 -1.70
CA THR A 4 10.64 7.61 -2.14
C THR A 4 9.50 6.96 -1.38
N SER A 5 8.41 7.69 -1.22
CA SER A 5 7.17 7.20 -0.65
C SER A 5 6.02 7.63 -1.55
N PHE A 6 4.82 7.13 -1.24
CA PHE A 6 3.62 7.52 -1.98
C PHE A 6 3.05 8.80 -1.38
N ALA A 7 2.58 9.70 -2.22
CA ALA A 7 1.97 10.95 -1.77
C ALA A 7 0.46 10.84 -1.83
N TYR A 8 -0.14 10.26 -0.79
CA TYR A 8 -1.59 10.19 -0.70
C TYR A 8 -2.11 11.49 -0.10
N ASN A 9 -2.58 12.38 -0.95
CA ASN A 9 -3.01 13.72 -0.53
C ASN A 9 -4.16 14.21 -1.41
N PRO A 10 -5.34 13.56 -1.31
CA PRO A 10 -6.48 13.92 -2.15
C PRO A 10 -7.00 15.31 -1.81
N THR A 11 -7.41 16.05 -2.84
CA THR A 11 -7.95 17.40 -2.71
C THR A 11 -9.23 17.39 -1.89
N GLY A 12 -9.37 18.34 -0.96
CA GLY A 12 -10.58 18.49 -0.17
C GLY A 12 -10.68 17.57 1.03
N ILE A 13 -9.65 16.82 1.32
CA ILE A 13 -9.61 15.92 2.48
C ILE A 13 -8.60 16.45 3.49
N THR A 14 -9.02 16.54 4.76
CA THR A 14 -8.13 16.99 5.83
C THR A 14 -7.07 15.96 6.15
N ASP A 15 -5.96 16.38 6.78
CA ASP A 15 -4.92 15.47 7.21
C ASP A 15 -5.47 14.42 8.19
N GLU A 16 -6.39 14.81 9.05
CA GLU A 16 -7.02 13.90 9.99
C GLU A 16 -7.81 12.82 9.23
N SER A 17 -8.62 13.21 8.26
CA SER A 17 -9.41 12.27 7.47
C SER A 17 -8.51 11.35 6.65
N LYS A 18 -7.43 11.88 6.11
CA LYS A 18 -6.44 11.10 5.38
C LYS A 18 -5.84 10.01 6.28
N ASN A 19 -5.45 10.39 7.49
CA ASN A 19 -4.85 9.44 8.43
C ASN A 19 -5.86 8.38 8.88
N ILE A 20 -7.12 8.74 9.04
CA ILE A 20 -8.17 7.77 9.38
C ILE A 20 -8.30 6.73 8.28
N ARG A 21 -8.35 7.16 7.02
CA ARG A 21 -8.45 6.24 5.87
C ARG A 21 -7.26 5.29 5.80
N LEU A 22 -6.06 5.82 5.95
CA LEU A 22 -4.85 5.01 5.92
C LEU A 22 -4.80 4.04 7.11
N SER A 23 -5.28 4.47 8.27
CA SER A 23 -5.36 3.61 9.45
C SER A 23 -6.33 2.45 9.22
N GLU A 24 -7.44 2.69 8.56
CA GLU A 24 -8.40 1.64 8.22
C GLU A 24 -7.78 0.64 7.23
N VAL A 25 -7.07 1.13 6.22
CA VAL A 25 -6.34 0.26 5.29
C VAL A 25 -5.34 -0.60 6.05
N PHE A 26 -4.58 0.02 6.94
CA PHE A 26 -3.58 -0.68 7.76
C PHE A 26 -4.23 -1.79 8.60
N ASN A 27 -5.32 -1.48 9.29
CA ASN A 27 -6.00 -2.44 10.14
C ASN A 27 -6.57 -3.62 9.34
N LEU A 28 -7.13 -3.34 8.17
CA LEU A 28 -7.66 -4.38 7.30
C LEU A 28 -6.57 -5.26 6.72
N MET A 29 -5.44 -4.67 6.32
CA MET A 29 -4.31 -5.44 5.83
C MET A 29 -3.79 -6.39 6.91
N ARG A 30 -3.72 -5.93 8.16
CA ARG A 30 -3.33 -6.79 9.28
C ARG A 30 -4.35 -7.89 9.52
N ALA A 31 -5.63 -7.53 9.52
CA ALA A 31 -6.71 -8.49 9.77
C ALA A 31 -6.75 -9.60 8.72
N HIS A 32 -6.40 -9.28 7.47
CA HIS A 32 -6.39 -10.25 6.38
C HIS A 32 -5.03 -10.93 6.17
N GLY A 33 -4.09 -10.71 7.06
CA GLY A 33 -2.79 -11.36 6.99
C GLY A 33 -1.92 -10.88 5.84
N LEU A 34 -2.14 -9.67 5.33
CA LEU A 34 -1.35 -9.11 4.23
C LEU A 34 -0.06 -8.47 4.71
N ILE A 35 -0.05 -7.93 5.92
CA ILE A 35 1.17 -7.39 6.53
C ILE A 35 1.35 -8.02 7.91
N ASP A 36 2.58 -7.99 8.39
CA ASP A 36 2.90 -8.59 9.67
C ASP A 36 2.07 -7.94 10.79
N LYS A 37 1.61 -8.78 11.72
CA LYS A 37 0.74 -8.33 12.83
C LYS A 37 1.40 -7.31 13.73
N ASP A 38 2.74 -7.30 13.78
CA ASP A 38 3.50 -6.38 14.62
C ASP A 38 3.92 -5.11 13.87
N SER A 39 3.39 -4.90 12.66
CA SER A 39 3.68 -3.70 11.89
C SER A 39 3.27 -2.44 12.63
N SER A 40 4.02 -1.35 12.42
CA SER A 40 3.77 -0.06 13.06
C SER A 40 2.87 0.81 12.18
N LEU A 41 1.78 1.31 12.75
CA LEU A 41 0.92 2.26 12.04
C LEU A 41 1.70 3.52 11.67
N LYS A 42 2.56 4.00 12.57
CA LYS A 42 3.37 5.18 12.31
C LYS A 42 4.23 4.99 11.06
N GLU A 43 4.87 3.82 10.94
CA GLU A 43 5.68 3.52 9.75
C GLU A 43 4.82 3.39 8.51
N PHE A 44 3.66 2.76 8.64
CA PHE A 44 2.73 2.63 7.51
C PHE A 44 2.30 4.00 6.99
N LEU A 45 1.99 4.93 7.89
CA LEU A 45 1.62 6.29 7.48
C LEU A 45 2.76 6.99 6.75
N GLN A 46 4.02 6.72 7.13
CA GLN A 46 5.18 7.28 6.43
C GLN A 46 5.29 6.78 4.99
N VAL A 47 4.84 5.55 4.72
CA VAL A 47 4.85 5.01 3.36
C VAL A 47 4.00 5.86 2.42
N PHE A 48 2.98 6.53 2.95
CA PHE A 48 2.04 7.34 2.17
C PHE A 48 2.20 8.85 2.42
N SER A 49 3.31 9.27 2.99
CA SER A 49 3.53 10.68 3.35
C SER A 49 3.98 11.57 2.20
N GLY A 50 4.52 10.99 1.15
CA GLY A 50 5.13 11.75 0.05
C GLY A 50 6.51 12.30 0.38
N GLU A 51 7.02 12.00 1.57
CA GLU A 51 8.31 12.49 2.02
C GLU A 51 9.42 11.46 1.80
N SER A 52 10.65 11.87 2.02
CA SER A 52 11.80 10.98 1.97
C SER A 52 11.79 10.12 3.24
N VAL A 53 11.73 8.81 3.10
CA VAL A 53 11.62 7.89 4.23
C VAL A 53 12.50 6.66 4.02
N THR A 54 12.77 5.95 5.11
CA THR A 54 13.55 4.71 5.05
C THR A 54 12.79 3.52 5.64
N VAL A 55 11.54 3.73 6.04
CA VAL A 55 10.73 2.67 6.66
C VAL A 55 10.41 1.56 5.67
N ARG A 56 10.21 0.37 6.21
CA ARG A 56 9.85 -0.81 5.43
C ARG A 56 8.76 -1.59 6.18
N ILE A 57 7.81 -2.10 5.43
CA ILE A 57 6.69 -2.87 5.98
C ILE A 57 6.85 -4.34 5.55
N ALA A 58 6.68 -5.25 6.48
CA ALA A 58 6.76 -6.68 6.19
C ALA A 58 5.45 -7.15 5.54
N TRP A 59 5.53 -7.56 4.29
CA TRP A 59 4.39 -8.10 3.55
C TRP A 59 4.32 -9.61 3.78
N THR A 60 3.16 -10.09 4.22
CA THR A 60 2.97 -11.52 4.52
C THR A 60 1.94 -12.17 3.61
N GLY A 61 1.31 -11.39 2.75
CA GLY A 61 0.37 -11.92 1.76
C GLY A 61 1.08 -12.36 0.48
N SER A 62 0.29 -12.71 -0.55
CA SER A 62 0.88 -13.08 -1.82
C SER A 62 1.39 -11.87 -2.59
N ASP A 63 2.37 -12.09 -3.46
CA ASP A 63 2.92 -11.03 -4.30
C ASP A 63 1.88 -10.50 -5.28
N ASN A 64 0.97 -11.36 -5.72
CA ASN A 64 -0.12 -10.97 -6.63
C ASN A 64 -1.01 -9.90 -6.00
N ILE A 65 -1.30 -10.03 -4.70
CA ILE A 65 -2.14 -9.06 -3.99
C ILE A 65 -1.39 -7.74 -3.81
N LEU A 66 -0.12 -7.79 -3.46
CA LEU A 66 0.69 -6.58 -3.36
C LEU A 66 0.71 -5.82 -4.69
N HIS A 67 0.98 -6.54 -5.78
CA HIS A 67 0.96 -5.97 -7.12
C HIS A 67 -0.42 -5.36 -7.43
N TYR A 68 -1.48 -6.13 -7.17
CA TYR A 68 -2.84 -5.70 -7.49
C TYR A 68 -3.22 -4.40 -6.78
N LEU A 69 -2.97 -4.32 -5.47
CA LEU A 69 -3.35 -3.13 -4.70
C LEU A 69 -2.66 -1.88 -5.22
N PHE A 70 -1.35 -1.93 -5.44
CA PHE A 70 -0.62 -0.74 -5.88
C PHE A 70 -0.85 -0.42 -7.36
N ASP A 71 -1.02 -1.42 -8.20
CA ASP A 71 -1.37 -1.21 -9.59
C ASP A 71 -2.73 -0.52 -9.71
N GLU A 72 -3.71 -0.97 -8.93
CA GLU A 72 -5.04 -0.36 -8.92
C GLU A 72 -5.01 1.05 -8.37
N TRP A 73 -4.33 1.26 -7.23
CA TRP A 73 -4.29 2.59 -6.61
C TRP A 73 -3.61 3.63 -7.49
N VAL A 74 -2.53 3.27 -8.13
CA VAL A 74 -1.68 4.23 -8.85
C VAL A 74 -2.01 4.31 -10.34
N ASN A 75 -2.11 3.16 -11.00
CA ASN A 75 -2.29 3.13 -12.46
C ASN A 75 -3.75 3.12 -12.90
N ALA A 76 -4.57 2.24 -12.33
CA ALA A 76 -5.95 2.07 -12.80
C ALA A 76 -6.89 3.13 -12.25
N ARG A 77 -6.93 3.30 -10.93
CA ARG A 77 -7.86 4.22 -10.26
C ARG A 77 -7.30 5.60 -10.06
N LYS A 78 -5.98 5.70 -10.00
CA LYS A 78 -5.27 6.97 -9.82
C LYS A 78 -5.68 7.70 -8.54
N TYR A 79 -5.97 6.93 -7.49
CA TYR A 79 -6.23 7.50 -6.16
C TYR A 79 -4.94 8.00 -5.52
N VAL A 80 -3.82 7.40 -5.90
CA VAL A 80 -2.50 7.73 -5.38
C VAL A 80 -1.61 8.11 -6.56
N PRO A 81 -0.99 9.30 -6.54
CA PRO A 81 -0.10 9.70 -7.64
C PRO A 81 1.08 8.76 -7.79
N LYS A 82 1.57 8.63 -9.02
CA LYS A 82 2.77 7.85 -9.29
C LYS A 82 3.95 8.47 -8.56
N PRO A 83 4.69 7.71 -7.75
CA PRO A 83 5.79 8.28 -6.99
C PRO A 83 6.98 8.64 -7.88
N ARG A 84 7.78 9.60 -7.42
CA ARG A 84 9.02 9.95 -8.09
C ARG A 84 9.95 8.73 -8.07
N GLY A 85 10.57 8.43 -9.18
CA GLY A 85 11.45 7.27 -9.29
C GLY A 85 10.78 5.99 -9.72
N GLY A 86 9.43 5.98 -9.79
CA GLY A 86 8.68 4.86 -10.33
C GLY A 86 7.91 4.07 -9.28
N LEU A 87 6.80 3.49 -9.72
CA LEU A 87 5.90 2.73 -8.86
C LEU A 87 6.59 1.52 -8.22
N TRP A 88 7.15 0.65 -9.04
CA TRP A 88 7.65 -0.62 -8.51
C TRP A 88 8.94 -0.48 -7.73
N LYS A 89 9.77 0.52 -8.06
CA LYS A 89 10.95 0.84 -7.24
C LYS A 89 10.54 1.28 -5.84
N THR A 90 9.48 2.08 -5.74
CA THR A 90 8.98 2.55 -4.45
C THR A 90 8.35 1.40 -3.65
N VAL A 91 7.53 0.56 -4.28
CA VAL A 91 6.96 -0.59 -3.59
C VAL A 91 8.08 -1.51 -3.08
N ALA A 92 9.07 -1.82 -3.92
CA ALA A 92 10.17 -2.69 -3.52
C ALA A 92 11.01 -2.09 -2.39
N ALA A 93 11.08 -0.77 -2.30
CA ALA A 93 11.83 -0.10 -1.24
C ALA A 93 11.05 -0.02 0.07
N ARG A 94 9.72 0.07 0.01
CA ARG A 94 8.89 0.24 1.21
C ARG A 94 8.35 -1.07 1.76
N PHE A 95 8.39 -2.15 0.99
CA PHE A 95 7.89 -3.46 1.41
C PHE A 95 8.95 -4.53 1.20
N TYR A 96 8.97 -5.51 2.10
CA TYR A 96 9.77 -6.70 1.91
C TYR A 96 8.90 -7.90 2.27
N TYR A 97 9.20 -9.05 1.69
CA TYR A 97 8.43 -10.26 1.95
C TYR A 97 8.91 -10.92 3.25
N ARG A 98 7.96 -11.28 4.11
CA ARG A 98 8.25 -12.04 5.31
C ARG A 98 7.46 -13.34 5.28
N GLY A 99 8.15 -14.45 5.06
CA GLY A 99 7.58 -15.76 5.15
C GLY A 99 8.07 -16.49 6.39
N LYS A 100 7.65 -17.72 6.54
CA LYS A 100 8.15 -18.62 7.58
C LYS A 100 8.68 -19.87 6.91
N ASP A 101 9.80 -20.40 7.44
CA ASP A 101 10.28 -21.70 6.99
C ASP A 101 9.47 -22.81 7.66
N LYS A 102 9.83 -24.07 7.38
CA LYS A 102 9.09 -25.21 7.93
C LYS A 102 9.18 -25.33 9.45
N ASP A 103 10.15 -24.65 10.05
CA ASP A 103 10.34 -24.64 11.51
C ASP A 103 9.67 -23.44 12.17
N GLY A 104 8.96 -22.62 11.39
CA GLY A 104 8.27 -21.43 11.89
C GLY A 104 9.17 -20.22 12.09
N VAL A 105 10.40 -20.27 11.60
CA VAL A 105 11.34 -19.15 11.70
C VAL A 105 11.08 -18.18 10.56
N TYR A 106 11.05 -16.88 10.86
CA TYR A 106 10.85 -15.85 9.84
C TYR A 106 12.00 -15.82 8.84
N CYS A 107 11.63 -15.72 7.56
CA CYS A 107 12.59 -15.59 6.45
C CYS A 107 12.19 -14.34 5.67
N ASP A 108 13.03 -13.30 5.74
CA ASP A 108 12.76 -12.03 5.07
C ASP A 108 13.50 -11.97 3.74
N GLU A 109 12.81 -11.52 2.70
CA GLU A 109 13.38 -11.37 1.36
C GLU A 109 13.00 -10.01 0.80
N ASP A 110 13.97 -9.35 0.16
CA ASP A 110 13.72 -8.08 -0.50
C ASP A 110 13.03 -8.32 -1.85
N TYR A 111 12.12 -7.44 -2.19
CA TYR A 111 11.54 -7.40 -3.54
C TYR A 111 12.46 -6.62 -4.47
N THR A 112 12.40 -6.95 -5.74
CA THR A 112 12.98 -6.09 -6.77
C THR A 112 11.84 -5.48 -7.58
N ALA A 113 12.09 -4.29 -8.14
CA ALA A 113 11.10 -3.63 -8.99
C ALA A 113 10.72 -4.50 -10.18
N ASP A 114 11.69 -5.21 -10.74
CA ASP A 114 11.47 -6.04 -11.92
C ASP A 114 10.54 -7.22 -11.63
N GLU A 115 10.74 -7.88 -10.49
CA GLU A 115 9.87 -8.97 -10.07
C GLU A 115 8.43 -8.49 -9.87
N LEU A 116 8.26 -7.36 -9.19
CA LEU A 116 6.94 -6.81 -8.92
C LEU A 116 6.24 -6.38 -10.20
N ARG A 117 6.97 -5.77 -11.12
CA ARG A 117 6.41 -5.33 -12.40
C ARG A 117 5.85 -6.50 -13.21
N LYS A 118 6.51 -7.66 -13.14
CA LYS A 118 6.14 -8.85 -13.90
C LYS A 118 5.10 -9.72 -13.19
N THR A 119 4.77 -9.40 -11.96
CA THR A 119 3.78 -10.17 -11.19
C THR A 119 2.38 -9.96 -11.78
N ALA A 120 1.62 -11.05 -11.87
CA ALA A 120 0.26 -10.98 -12.38
C ALA A 120 -0.73 -10.61 -11.26
N ASN A 121 -1.86 -10.01 -11.63
CA ASN A 121 -2.95 -9.77 -10.70
C ASN A 121 -3.67 -11.07 -10.33
N PRO A 122 -4.34 -11.13 -9.17
CA PRO A 122 -5.18 -12.28 -8.82
C PRO A 122 -6.27 -12.48 -9.87
N VAL A 123 -6.62 -13.73 -10.15
CA VAL A 123 -7.65 -14.05 -11.14
C VAL A 123 -9.02 -13.58 -10.69
N ASN A 124 -9.34 -13.76 -9.44
CA ASN A 124 -10.63 -13.36 -8.88
C ASN A 124 -10.40 -12.59 -7.57
N PRO A 125 -10.11 -11.27 -7.66
CA PRO A 125 -9.91 -10.48 -6.45
C PRO A 125 -11.16 -10.52 -5.56
N SER A 126 -10.95 -10.66 -4.25
CA SER A 126 -12.06 -10.73 -3.31
C SER A 126 -12.70 -9.36 -3.09
N ASP A 127 -13.92 -9.37 -2.56
CA ASP A 127 -14.60 -8.13 -2.18
C ASP A 127 -13.84 -7.39 -1.08
N ASP A 128 -13.10 -8.11 -0.24
CA ASP A 128 -12.29 -7.50 0.80
C ASP A 128 -11.17 -6.64 0.21
N LEU A 129 -10.55 -7.10 -0.87
CA LEU A 129 -9.52 -6.32 -1.55
C LEU A 129 -10.13 -5.08 -2.19
N GLU A 130 -11.31 -5.20 -2.78
CA GLU A 130 -12.02 -4.09 -3.37
C GLU A 130 -12.35 -3.04 -2.30
N PHE A 131 -12.78 -3.48 -1.12
CA PHE A 131 -13.08 -2.58 -0.02
C PHE A 131 -11.83 -1.80 0.42
N ILE A 132 -10.71 -2.50 0.56
CA ILE A 132 -9.42 -1.87 0.91
C ILE A 132 -9.05 -0.81 -0.11
N LEU A 133 -9.19 -1.14 -1.40
CA LEU A 133 -8.87 -0.18 -2.47
C LEU A 133 -9.73 1.07 -2.39
N GLU A 134 -11.03 0.92 -2.15
CA GLU A 134 -11.96 2.03 -2.16
C GLU A 134 -11.83 2.96 -0.95
N LEU A 135 -11.17 2.51 0.11
CA LEU A 135 -10.92 3.39 1.27
C LEU A 135 -10.08 4.61 0.91
N LEU A 136 -9.25 4.53 -0.11
CA LEU A 136 -8.42 5.65 -0.54
C LEU A 136 -9.05 6.51 -1.63
N LYS A 137 -10.26 6.17 -2.04
CA LYS A 137 -10.95 6.94 -3.08
C LYS A 137 -11.19 8.39 -2.62
N PRO A 138 -10.85 9.38 -3.47
CA PRO A 138 -11.14 10.77 -3.15
C PRO A 138 -12.63 10.99 -2.94
N ASP A 139 -12.98 11.81 -1.95
CA ASP A 139 -14.38 12.08 -1.66
C ASP A 139 -14.92 13.15 -2.61
N LEU A 140 -15.51 12.71 -3.69
CA LEU A 140 -16.06 13.62 -4.70
C LEU A 140 -17.36 14.28 -4.25
N ARG A 141 -18.04 13.74 -3.26
CA ARG A 141 -19.30 14.30 -2.80
C ARG A 141 -19.12 15.64 -2.12
N THR A 142 -17.98 15.85 -1.47
CA THR A 142 -17.66 17.12 -0.85
C THR A 142 -17.77 18.27 -1.85
N ARG A 143 -17.26 18.03 -3.05
CA ARG A 143 -17.32 19.04 -4.12
C ARG A 143 -18.75 19.28 -4.58
N ARG A 144 -19.55 18.23 -4.64
CA ARG A 144 -20.94 18.36 -5.08
C ARG A 144 -21.79 19.13 -4.09
N TYR A 145 -21.52 18.97 -2.83
CA TYR A 145 -22.25 19.73 -1.81
C TYR A 145 -21.83 21.18 -1.74
N GLY A 146 -20.69 21.51 -2.29
CA GLY A 146 -20.26 22.88 -2.40
C GLY A 146 -20.92 23.64 -3.54
N GLU A 147 -21.70 22.97 -4.33
CA GLU A 147 -22.41 23.56 -5.47
C GLU A 147 -23.55 24.42 -5.00
#